data_b543930b296d15715d3aed24f31ddc78
#
_entry.id   b543930b296d15715d3aed24f31ddc78
#
_cell.length_a   1.000
_cell.length_b   1.000
_cell.length_c   1.000
_cell.angle_alpha   90.00
_cell.angle_beta   90.00
_cell.angle_gamma   90.00
#
_symmetry.space_group_name_H-M   'P 1'
#
loop_
_entity.id
_entity.type
_entity.pdbx_description
1 polymer ?
#
loop_
_entity_poly.entity_id
_entity_poly.type
_entity_poly.pdbx_seq_one_letter_code
_entity_poly.pdbx_strand_id
1 'polypeptide(L)'
;AGGGVVKNSFDETLFIFRRNKWDLPKGKKDKGETIDQTALREVKEETGIVDLKINDFRTITYHVFKKNSEYCLKETSWYNMTSNFDGKFIPEIKEDITKVVWKSENKIRKIKNTFPNIKLLLNI
;
A
#
# COMPACT_ATOMS: atom_id res chain seq x y z
N ALA A 1 7.67 7.09 -5.07
CA ALA A 1 7.10 5.74 -4.84
C ALA A 1 5.70 5.63 -5.44
N GLY A 2 5.28 4.41 -5.68
CA GLY A 2 3.94 4.10 -6.16
C GLY A 2 3.30 3.04 -5.27
N GLY A 3 2.02 3.15 -5.03
CA GLY A 3 1.28 2.21 -4.21
C GLY A 3 -0.18 2.09 -4.60
N GLY A 4 -0.88 1.17 -3.95
CA GLY A 4 -2.25 0.84 -4.28
C GLY A 4 -3.20 0.84 -3.10
N VAL A 5 -4.36 1.43 -3.33
CA VAL A 5 -5.55 1.23 -2.50
C VAL A 5 -6.36 0.16 -3.22
N VAL A 6 -6.23 -1.08 -2.77
CA VAL A 6 -6.78 -2.25 -3.46
C VAL A 6 -8.05 -2.71 -2.76
N LYS A 7 -9.13 -2.80 -3.50
CA LYS A 7 -10.41 -3.28 -2.98
C LYS A 7 -10.87 -4.54 -3.69
N ASN A 8 -11.53 -5.42 -2.94
CA ASN A 8 -12.17 -6.61 -3.50
C ASN A 8 -13.69 -6.40 -3.65
N SER A 9 -14.40 -7.43 -4.12
CA SER A 9 -15.85 -7.37 -4.32
C SER A 9 -16.66 -7.27 -3.02
N PHE A 10 -16.03 -7.52 -1.87
CA PHE A 10 -16.66 -7.36 -0.55
C PHE A 10 -16.39 -5.98 0.05
N ASP A 11 -15.83 -5.06 -0.73
CA ASP A 11 -15.45 -3.71 -0.30
C ASP A 11 -14.41 -3.71 0.83
N GLU A 12 -13.62 -4.75 0.90
CA GLU A 12 -12.48 -4.84 1.81
C GLU A 12 -11.24 -4.23 1.15
N THR A 13 -10.36 -3.65 1.96
CA THR A 13 -9.12 -3.03 1.50
C THR A 13 -7.92 -3.86 1.92
N LEU A 14 -6.95 -3.98 1.03
CA LEU A 14 -5.73 -4.75 1.24
C LEU A 14 -4.75 -3.97 2.11
N PHE A 15 -4.36 -4.55 3.23
CA PHE A 15 -3.39 -3.98 4.16
C PHE A 15 -2.19 -4.90 4.35
N ILE A 16 -1.06 -4.30 4.59
CA ILE A 16 0.16 -4.98 5.04
C ILE A 16 0.45 -4.59 6.49
N PHE A 17 1.09 -5.51 7.23
CA PHE A 17 1.60 -5.24 8.56
C PHE A 17 3.13 -5.28 8.49
N ARG A 18 3.75 -4.14 8.78
CA ARG A 18 5.19 -3.94 8.63
C ARG A 18 5.74 -3.17 9.82
N ARG A 19 6.75 -3.72 10.49
CA ARG A 19 7.40 -3.05 11.62
C ARG A 19 6.41 -2.56 12.67
N ASN A 20 5.48 -3.44 13.04
CA ASN A 20 4.43 -3.18 14.03
C ASN A 20 3.41 -2.09 13.65
N LYS A 21 3.29 -1.78 12.37
CA LYS A 21 2.30 -0.82 11.88
C LYS A 21 1.53 -1.35 10.69
N TRP A 22 0.26 -1.02 10.63
CA TRP A 22 -0.56 -1.25 9.45
C TRP A 22 -0.25 -0.18 8.41
N ASP A 23 -0.15 -0.61 7.17
CA ASP A 23 0.19 0.26 6.05
C ASP A 23 -0.45 -0.29 4.78
N LEU A 24 -0.37 0.47 3.70
CA LEU A 24 -0.80 0.02 2.38
C LEU A 24 0.43 -0.34 1.53
N PRO A 25 0.30 -1.31 0.61
CA PRO A 25 1.44 -1.73 -0.21
C PRO A 25 1.89 -0.62 -1.17
N LYS A 26 3.19 -0.40 -1.22
CA LYS A 26 3.85 0.59 -2.08
C LYS A 26 5.34 0.28 -2.14
N GLY A 27 6.04 0.98 -3.03
CA GLY A 27 7.48 0.89 -3.09
C GLY A 27 8.10 1.84 -4.10
N LYS A 28 9.41 1.76 -4.25
CA LYS A 28 10.20 2.67 -5.06
C LYS A 28 10.10 2.34 -6.54
N LYS A 29 10.13 3.40 -7.36
CA LYS A 29 10.17 3.29 -8.82
C LYS A 29 11.49 2.69 -9.27
N ASP A 30 11.43 1.71 -10.16
CA ASP A 30 12.59 1.19 -10.86
C ASP A 30 12.85 2.03 -12.11
N LYS A 31 14.10 1.96 -12.58
CA LYS A 31 14.51 2.67 -13.78
C LYS A 31 13.68 2.17 -14.98
N GLY A 32 13.14 3.11 -15.74
CA GLY A 32 12.37 2.81 -16.95
C GLY A 32 10.89 2.53 -16.72
N GLU A 33 10.44 2.45 -15.46
CA GLU A 33 9.02 2.31 -15.15
C GLU A 33 8.30 3.65 -15.15
N THR A 34 7.01 3.63 -15.52
CA THR A 34 6.08 4.69 -15.16
C THR A 34 5.64 4.47 -13.72
N ILE A 35 5.12 5.51 -13.07
CA ILE A 35 4.76 5.39 -11.64
C ILE A 35 3.57 4.44 -11.41
N ASP A 36 2.64 4.34 -12.35
CA ASP A 36 1.55 3.37 -12.29
C ASP A 36 2.05 1.93 -12.44
N GLN A 37 3.05 1.70 -13.29
CA GLN A 37 3.72 0.40 -13.39
C GLN A 37 4.40 0.04 -12.08
N THR A 38 5.06 1.01 -11.44
CA THR A 38 5.68 0.83 -10.12
C THR A 38 4.64 0.41 -9.09
N ALA A 39 3.50 1.11 -9.04
CA ALA A 39 2.44 0.81 -8.09
C ALA A 39 1.93 -0.61 -8.26
N LEU A 40 1.67 -1.03 -9.49
CA LEU A 40 1.18 -2.37 -9.80
C LEU A 40 2.21 -3.45 -9.40
N ARG A 41 3.48 -3.25 -9.76
CA ARG A 41 4.56 -4.19 -9.44
C ARG A 41 4.77 -4.29 -7.92
N GLU A 42 4.84 -3.18 -7.23
CA GLU A 42 5.11 -3.17 -5.79
C GLU A 42 3.98 -3.81 -4.98
N VAL A 43 2.72 -3.58 -5.36
CA VAL A 43 1.60 -4.25 -4.69
C VAL A 43 1.73 -5.77 -4.85
N LYS A 44 2.06 -6.25 -6.04
CA LYS A 44 2.25 -7.69 -6.29
C LYS A 44 3.43 -8.26 -5.50
N GLU A 45 4.55 -7.55 -5.47
CA GLU A 45 5.75 -7.99 -4.75
C GLU A 45 5.53 -8.05 -3.24
N GLU A 46 4.91 -7.03 -2.67
CA GLU A 46 4.73 -6.94 -1.21
C GLU A 46 3.69 -7.91 -0.66
N THR A 47 2.71 -8.30 -1.48
CA THR A 47 1.56 -9.08 -1.01
C THR A 47 1.43 -10.47 -1.62
N GLY A 48 2.08 -10.72 -2.76
CA GLY A 48 1.91 -11.96 -3.50
C GLY A 48 0.60 -12.06 -4.28
N ILE A 49 -0.18 -10.97 -4.36
CA ILE A 49 -1.42 -10.95 -5.12
C ILE A 49 -1.12 -11.11 -6.61
N VAL A 50 -1.90 -11.93 -7.32
CA VAL A 50 -1.69 -12.18 -8.75
C VAL A 50 -2.78 -11.59 -9.62
N ASP A 51 -4.01 -11.51 -9.11
CA ASP A 51 -5.15 -10.90 -9.80
C ASP A 51 -5.27 -9.45 -9.35
N LEU A 52 -4.76 -8.52 -10.15
CA LEU A 52 -4.71 -7.10 -9.78
C LEU A 52 -4.94 -6.23 -11.00
N LYS A 53 -5.91 -5.33 -10.90
CA LYS A 53 -6.23 -4.36 -11.93
C LYS A 53 -6.08 -2.95 -11.38
N ILE A 54 -5.32 -2.12 -12.08
CA ILE A 54 -5.23 -0.69 -11.79
C ILE A 54 -6.40 0.02 -12.48
N ASN A 55 -7.08 0.91 -11.76
CA ASN A 55 -8.24 1.62 -12.29
C ASN A 55 -7.91 3.08 -12.60
N ASP A 56 -7.56 3.87 -11.59
CA ASP A 56 -7.29 5.29 -11.75
C ASP A 56 -6.35 5.80 -10.68
N PHE A 57 -5.79 6.97 -10.94
CA PHE A 57 -4.97 7.70 -9.96
C PHE A 57 -5.85 8.23 -8.83
N ARG A 58 -5.41 8.07 -7.59
CA ARG A 58 -6.15 8.54 -6.42
C ARG A 58 -5.61 9.86 -5.87
N THR A 59 -4.37 9.86 -5.42
CA THR A 59 -3.74 11.04 -4.83
C THR A 59 -2.25 10.79 -4.57
N ILE A 60 -1.56 11.85 -4.14
CA ILE A 60 -0.17 11.77 -3.68
C ILE A 60 -0.16 12.04 -2.17
N THR A 61 0.61 11.26 -1.43
CA THR A 61 0.95 11.55 -0.05
C THR A 61 2.41 11.92 0.08
N TYR A 62 2.72 12.70 1.12
CA TYR A 62 4.07 13.17 1.39
C TYR A 62 4.48 12.77 2.79
N HIS A 63 5.68 12.26 2.93
CA HIS A 63 6.25 11.90 4.21
C HIS A 63 7.63 12.52 4.36
N VAL A 64 7.81 13.33 5.40
CA VAL A 64 9.09 13.93 5.73
C VAL A 64 9.75 13.07 6.79
N PHE A 65 11.00 12.67 6.54
CA PHE A 65 11.77 11.88 7.50
C PHE A 65 13.21 12.39 7.53
N LYS A 66 13.92 12.03 8.59
CA LYS A 66 15.32 12.44 8.78
C LYS A 66 16.24 11.29 8.44
N LYS A 67 17.24 11.56 7.60
CA LYS A 67 18.27 10.59 7.24
C LYS A 67 19.62 11.29 7.24
N ASN A 68 20.59 10.78 8.00
CA ASN A 68 21.93 11.37 8.12
C ASN A 68 21.89 12.86 8.46
N SER A 69 21.04 13.24 9.43
CA SER A 69 20.85 14.63 9.88
C SER A 69 20.23 15.57 8.83
N GLU A 70 19.77 15.03 7.70
CA GLU A 70 19.08 15.81 6.67
C GLU A 70 17.61 15.40 6.59
N TYR A 71 16.75 16.36 6.30
CA TYR A 71 15.32 16.08 6.05
C TYR A 71 15.15 15.60 4.62
N CYS A 72 14.43 14.50 4.47
CA CYS A 72 14.08 13.92 3.18
C CYS A 72 12.58 13.92 3.00
N LEU A 73 12.13 14.14 1.76
CA LEU A 73 10.73 14.08 1.39
C LEU A 73 10.48 12.83 0.56
N LYS A 74 9.52 12.02 0.98
CA LYS A 74 9.08 10.86 0.21
C LYS A 74 7.69 11.13 -0.35
N GLU A 75 7.56 11.12 -1.66
CA GLU A 75 6.29 11.18 -2.36
C GLU A 75 5.81 9.77 -2.69
N THR A 76 4.55 9.48 -2.46
CA THR A 76 3.92 8.25 -2.91
C THR A 76 2.70 8.58 -3.72
N SER A 77 2.68 8.13 -4.97
CA SER A 77 1.50 8.21 -5.84
C SER A 77 0.64 6.98 -5.63
N TRP A 78 -0.61 7.20 -5.23
CA TRP A 78 -1.55 6.13 -4.92
C TRP A 78 -2.55 5.95 -6.04
N TYR A 79 -2.82 4.69 -6.36
CA TYR A 79 -3.78 4.30 -7.40
C TYR A 79 -4.88 3.45 -6.80
N ASN A 80 -6.11 3.69 -7.24
CA ASN A 80 -7.22 2.80 -6.93
C ASN A 80 -7.07 1.53 -7.76
N MET A 81 -7.16 0.39 -7.11
CA MET A 81 -7.02 -0.92 -7.74
C MET A 81 -8.14 -1.83 -7.29
N THR A 82 -8.41 -2.85 -8.08
CA THR A 82 -9.38 -3.89 -7.74
C THR A 82 -8.77 -5.27 -7.92
N SER A 83 -9.24 -6.22 -7.10
CA SER A 83 -8.83 -7.61 -7.17
C SER A 83 -9.92 -8.51 -6.62
N ASN A 84 -10.09 -9.67 -7.24
CA ASN A 84 -10.93 -10.75 -6.70
C ASN A 84 -10.06 -11.90 -6.16
N PHE A 85 -8.81 -11.61 -5.83
CA PHE A 85 -7.88 -12.60 -5.34
C PHE A 85 -8.37 -13.19 -4.01
N ASP A 86 -8.56 -14.49 -3.97
CA ASP A 86 -8.94 -15.25 -2.78
C ASP A 86 -7.90 -16.30 -2.40
N GLY A 87 -6.75 -16.26 -3.04
CA GLY A 87 -5.64 -17.17 -2.78
C GLY A 87 -4.85 -16.79 -1.54
N LYS A 88 -3.74 -17.50 -1.37
CA LYS A 88 -2.84 -17.26 -0.24
C LYS A 88 -1.90 -16.10 -0.55
N PHE A 89 -1.84 -15.12 0.34
CA PHE A 89 -0.86 -14.05 0.24
C PHE A 89 0.54 -14.54 0.61
N ILE A 90 1.54 -13.87 0.03
CA ILE A 90 2.96 -14.13 0.31
C ILE A 90 3.59 -12.82 0.74
N PRO A 91 3.65 -12.53 2.06
CA PRO A 91 4.28 -11.30 2.54
C PRO A 91 5.75 -11.25 2.14
N GLU A 92 6.20 -10.07 1.73
CA GLU A 92 7.60 -9.85 1.37
C GLU A 92 8.43 -9.67 2.64
N ILE A 93 8.95 -10.77 3.17
CA ILE A 93 9.64 -10.81 4.47
C ILE A 93 10.89 -9.94 4.49
N LYS A 94 11.64 -9.89 3.38
CA LYS A 94 12.84 -9.03 3.30
C LYS A 94 12.54 -7.54 3.37
N GLU A 95 11.28 -7.14 3.20
CA GLU A 95 10.80 -5.77 3.42
C GLU A 95 10.14 -5.62 4.80
N ASP A 96 10.33 -6.58 5.69
CA ASP A 96 9.76 -6.61 7.05
C ASP A 96 8.24 -6.69 7.07
N ILE A 97 7.62 -7.16 6.01
CA ILE A 97 6.18 -7.38 5.94
C ILE A 97 5.89 -8.77 6.50
N THR A 98 5.09 -8.83 7.56
CA THR A 98 4.78 -10.08 8.25
C THR A 98 3.34 -10.55 8.07
N LYS A 99 2.45 -9.66 7.66
CA LYS A 99 1.04 -10.00 7.42
C LYS A 99 0.51 -9.23 6.21
N VAL A 100 -0.38 -9.88 5.47
CA VAL A 100 -1.16 -9.28 4.40
C VAL A 100 -2.59 -9.73 4.61
N VAL A 101 -3.51 -8.78 4.75
CA VAL A 101 -4.91 -9.09 5.05
C VAL A 101 -5.86 -8.18 4.29
N TRP A 102 -7.06 -8.69 4.03
CA TRP A 102 -8.20 -7.86 3.66
C TRP A 102 -8.87 -7.33 4.92
N LYS A 103 -9.10 -6.02 4.98
CA LYS A 103 -9.80 -5.39 6.11
C LYS A 103 -11.11 -4.79 5.66
N SER A 104 -12.19 -5.13 6.36
CA SER A 104 -13.50 -4.51 6.18
C SER A 104 -13.45 -3.03 6.60
N GLU A 105 -14.39 -2.25 6.12
CA GLU A 105 -14.50 -0.84 6.48
C GLU A 105 -14.59 -0.63 8.00
N ASN A 106 -15.33 -1.49 8.69
CA ASN A 106 -15.42 -1.47 10.15
C ASN A 106 -14.06 -1.65 10.82
N LYS A 107 -13.25 -2.59 10.34
CA LYS A 107 -11.91 -2.83 10.87
C LYS A 107 -10.98 -1.65 10.57
N ILE A 108 -11.10 -1.06 9.39
CA ILE A 108 -10.30 0.10 8.99
C ILE A 108 -10.55 1.28 9.92
N ARG A 109 -11.80 1.56 10.25
CA ARG A 109 -12.16 2.65 11.16
C ARG A 109 -11.63 2.48 12.57
N LYS A 110 -11.35 1.25 12.97
CA LYS A 110 -10.83 0.92 14.31
C LYS A 110 -9.31 0.85 14.37
N ILE A 111 -8.63 1.04 13.25
CA ILE A 111 -7.16 0.99 13.21
C ILE A 111 -6.59 2.13 14.05
N LYS A 112 -5.75 1.78 15.02
CA LYS A 112 -5.03 2.77 15.85
C LYS A 112 -3.56 2.82 15.50
N ASN A 113 -3.03 1.76 14.94
CA ASN A 113 -1.60 1.58 14.74
C ASN A 113 -1.27 1.68 13.25
N THR A 114 -1.40 2.89 12.71
CA THR A 114 -1.07 3.19 11.32
C THR A 114 -0.50 4.62 11.21
N PHE A 115 -0.05 4.98 10.02
CA PHE A 115 0.51 6.30 9.76
C PHE A 115 -0.58 7.34 9.52
N PRO A 116 -0.35 8.61 9.94
CA PRO A 116 -1.32 9.69 9.68
C PRO A 116 -1.69 9.84 8.20
N ASN A 117 -0.73 9.66 7.29
CA ASN A 117 -0.98 9.74 5.85
C ASN A 117 -1.95 8.67 5.35
N ILE A 118 -1.92 7.48 5.95
CA ILE A 118 -2.86 6.40 5.61
C ILE A 118 -4.26 6.77 6.06
N LYS A 119 -4.40 7.36 7.24
CA LYS A 119 -5.69 7.84 7.73
C LYS A 119 -6.28 8.91 6.81
N LEU A 120 -5.46 9.87 6.39
CA LEU A 120 -5.88 10.91 5.46
C LEU A 120 -6.28 10.31 4.10
N LEU A 121 -5.48 9.40 3.59
CA LEU A 121 -5.73 8.73 2.31
C LEU A 121 -7.06 8.00 2.29
N LEU A 122 -7.45 7.38 3.40
CA LEU A 122 -8.65 6.57 3.52
C LEU A 122 -9.83 7.31 4.17
N ASN A 123 -9.67 8.58 4.55
CA ASN A 123 -10.70 9.40 5.23
C ASN A 123 -11.18 8.79 6.56
N ILE A 124 -10.26 8.39 7.36
CA ILE A 124 -10.58 7.80 8.68
C ILE A 124 -9.94 8.55 9.84
#